data_7cbb8b70fe504904a97543cfb3550044
#
_entry.id   7cbb8b70fe504904a97543cfb3550044
#
_cell.length_a   1.000
_cell.length_b   1.000
_cell.length_c   1.000
_cell.angle_alpha   90.00
_cell.angle_beta   90.00
_cell.angle_gamma   90.00
#
_symmetry.space_group_name_H-M   'P 1'
#
loop_
_entity.id
_entity.type
_entity.pdbx_description
1 polymer ?
#
loop_
_entity_poly.entity_id
_entity_poly.type
_entity_poly.pdbx_seq_one_letter_code
_entity_poly.pdbx_strand_id
1 'polypeptide(L)'
;ALDLVYRSLCTALYNYAPMSGHPGGSISSGRFVQALVFEHLAHDVSDPDRPDADVVSYAAGHKALGLYALWALRDEIARIGAPRLLPADPARRLRLEDLLGFRKNPTTPTPLFQAFGAKPLDGHPTPATPFVKLATGASGVGVASSFGLALAALDVYGEDAPRVHVIEGEGGLTPGRVHEALAFAATSRLHNLVVHLDWNQASIDTDRVTRDGDQPGDYVQWDPAELFYLHDWNVVSVSDGHDLGAILEAQERAFELDNGQPTAIVYRTVKGWRYGIEGRGSHGAGHKLCSPGFYEALVPLTREAGLTLPTCEPGHGCRDGADA
;
A
#
# COMPACT_ATOMS: atom_id res chain seq x y z
N ALA A 1 -5.51 6.00 15.92
CA ALA A 1 -6.41 4.84 15.91
C ALA A 1 -6.38 4.11 14.56
N LEU A 2 -6.68 4.76 13.44
CA LEU A 2 -6.78 4.12 12.11
C LEU A 2 -5.54 3.31 11.73
N ASP A 3 -4.33 3.87 11.87
CA ASP A 3 -3.06 3.18 11.59
C ASP A 3 -2.89 1.92 12.43
N LEU A 4 -3.32 1.95 13.69
CA LEU A 4 -3.24 0.79 14.57
C LEU A 4 -4.15 -0.35 14.10
N VAL A 5 -5.39 -0.03 13.73
CA VAL A 5 -6.33 -1.00 13.14
C VAL A 5 -5.78 -1.57 11.84
N TYR A 6 -5.29 -0.70 10.95
CA TYR A 6 -4.68 -1.10 9.68
C TYR A 6 -3.52 -2.10 9.87
N ARG A 7 -2.54 -1.75 10.73
CA ARG A 7 -1.39 -2.64 10.99
C ARG A 7 -1.81 -3.97 11.60
N SER A 8 -2.81 -3.95 12.46
CA SER A 8 -3.33 -5.17 13.08
C SER A 8 -4.05 -6.06 12.07
N LEU A 9 -4.84 -5.47 11.15
CA LEU A 9 -5.43 -6.21 10.05
C LEU A 9 -4.34 -6.83 9.15
N CYS A 10 -3.33 -6.06 8.76
CA CYS A 10 -2.22 -6.60 7.98
C CYS A 10 -1.51 -7.74 8.73
N THR A 11 -1.25 -7.58 10.03
CA THR A 11 -0.64 -8.64 10.84
C THR A 11 -1.50 -9.90 10.86
N ALA A 12 -2.79 -9.77 11.16
CA ALA A 12 -3.69 -10.92 11.22
C ALA A 12 -3.77 -11.65 9.87
N LEU A 13 -3.99 -10.91 8.79
CA LEU A 13 -4.27 -11.48 7.47
C LEU A 13 -3.03 -12.08 6.81
N TYR A 14 -1.86 -11.44 6.92
CA TYR A 14 -0.63 -12.01 6.40
C TYR A 14 -0.21 -13.30 7.13
N ASN A 15 -0.56 -13.44 8.39
CA ASN A 15 -0.29 -14.64 9.15
C ASN A 15 -1.39 -15.70 9.00
N TYR A 16 -2.64 -15.29 8.74
CA TYR A 16 -3.74 -16.20 8.40
C TYR A 16 -3.54 -16.89 7.03
N ALA A 17 -2.97 -16.15 6.07
CA ALA A 17 -2.64 -16.69 4.74
C ALA A 17 -1.12 -16.89 4.62
N PRO A 18 -0.52 -17.88 5.29
CA PRO A 18 0.93 -18.06 5.34
C PRO A 18 1.51 -18.28 3.95
N MET A 19 2.77 -17.87 3.76
CA MET A 19 3.51 -17.90 2.49
C MET A 19 2.93 -16.98 1.40
N SER A 20 2.10 -16.03 1.76
CA SER A 20 1.31 -15.30 0.76
C SER A 20 1.52 -13.80 0.78
N GLY A 21 2.58 -13.26 1.34
CA GLY A 21 2.62 -11.82 1.32
C GLY A 21 3.92 -11.16 1.72
N HIS A 22 3.84 -9.85 1.76
CA HIS A 22 4.94 -8.97 2.07
C HIS A 22 4.50 -7.98 3.17
N PRO A 23 4.36 -8.45 4.43
CA PRO A 23 3.84 -7.61 5.51
C PRO A 23 4.67 -6.35 5.74
N GLY A 24 5.99 -6.48 5.69
CA GLY A 24 6.89 -5.36 5.92
C GLY A 24 6.65 -4.17 5.00
N GLY A 25 6.45 -4.43 3.71
CA GLY A 25 6.19 -3.39 2.72
C GLY A 25 4.80 -2.74 2.85
N SER A 26 3.76 -3.52 3.16
CA SER A 26 2.43 -2.98 3.43
C SER A 26 2.42 -2.12 4.69
N ILE A 27 3.18 -2.51 5.71
CA ILE A 27 3.27 -1.77 6.97
C ILE A 27 4.11 -0.50 6.82
N SER A 28 5.27 -0.55 6.13
CA SER A 28 6.12 0.63 5.96
C SER A 28 5.42 1.74 5.17
N SER A 29 4.71 1.39 4.11
CA SER A 29 3.96 2.36 3.30
C SER A 29 2.61 2.76 3.89
N GLY A 30 2.13 2.05 4.91
CA GLY A 30 0.77 2.18 5.40
C GLY A 30 0.35 3.60 5.76
N ARG A 31 1.18 4.37 6.46
CA ARG A 31 0.82 5.71 6.93
C ARG A 31 0.68 6.73 5.82
N PHE A 32 1.62 6.77 4.88
CA PHE A 32 1.52 7.75 3.80
C PHE A 32 0.41 7.37 2.78
N VAL A 33 0.11 6.09 2.61
CA VAL A 33 -1.04 5.69 1.80
C VAL A 33 -2.36 5.96 2.53
N GLN A 34 -2.42 5.82 3.86
CA GLN A 34 -3.59 6.26 4.63
C GLN A 34 -3.85 7.76 4.48
N ALA A 35 -2.80 8.58 4.64
CA ALA A 35 -2.91 10.03 4.44
C ALA A 35 -3.46 10.35 3.04
N LEU A 36 -2.89 9.75 1.99
CA LEU A 36 -3.37 9.94 0.63
C LEU A 36 -4.85 9.56 0.49
N VAL A 37 -5.23 8.35 0.91
CA VAL A 37 -6.57 7.79 0.67
C VAL A 37 -7.67 8.52 1.43
N PHE A 38 -7.39 8.98 2.66
CA PHE A 38 -8.42 9.55 3.53
C PHE A 38 -8.46 11.07 3.54
N GLU A 39 -7.37 11.75 3.13
CA GLU A 39 -7.29 13.22 3.19
C GLU A 39 -7.22 13.86 1.79
N HIS A 40 -6.57 13.26 0.82
CA HIS A 40 -6.20 13.96 -0.41
C HIS A 40 -6.80 13.39 -1.70
N LEU A 41 -7.13 12.10 -1.73
CA LEU A 41 -7.54 11.43 -2.98
C LEU A 41 -8.89 11.95 -3.47
N ALA A 42 -8.93 12.57 -4.64
CA ALA A 42 -10.15 13.00 -5.29
C ALA A 42 -10.84 11.82 -5.97
N HIS A 43 -11.82 11.23 -5.29
CA HIS A 43 -12.56 10.07 -5.78
C HIS A 43 -13.98 10.04 -5.23
N ASP A 44 -14.84 9.27 -5.86
CA ASP A 44 -16.19 9.00 -5.37
C ASP A 44 -16.25 7.57 -4.83
N VAL A 45 -16.48 7.43 -3.52
CA VAL A 45 -16.59 6.11 -2.88
C VAL A 45 -17.78 5.32 -3.43
N SER A 46 -18.85 5.99 -3.85
CA SER A 46 -20.06 5.37 -4.39
C SER A 46 -19.91 4.92 -5.84
N ASP A 47 -18.94 5.50 -6.58
CA ASP A 47 -18.64 5.18 -7.98
C ASP A 47 -17.15 4.86 -8.17
N PRO A 48 -16.74 3.61 -7.92
CA PRO A 48 -15.34 3.19 -8.09
C PRO A 48 -14.86 3.16 -9.55
N ASP A 49 -15.76 3.28 -10.50
CA ASP A 49 -15.46 3.28 -11.93
C ASP A 49 -15.40 4.67 -12.54
N ARG A 50 -15.69 5.69 -11.78
CA ARG A 50 -15.66 7.08 -12.21
C ARG A 50 -14.37 7.40 -12.99
N PRO A 51 -14.46 7.87 -14.24
CA PRO A 51 -13.31 7.97 -15.13
C PRO A 51 -12.40 9.16 -14.82
N ASP A 52 -12.94 10.24 -14.25
CA ASP A 52 -12.24 11.47 -13.88
C ASP A 52 -11.79 11.51 -12.40
N ALA A 53 -11.85 10.38 -11.70
CA ALA A 53 -11.33 10.24 -10.34
C ALA A 53 -9.82 10.00 -10.34
N ASP A 54 -9.16 10.47 -9.29
CA ASP A 54 -7.74 10.16 -9.07
C ASP A 54 -7.48 8.66 -9.10
N VAL A 55 -6.33 8.30 -9.65
CA VAL A 55 -5.89 6.91 -9.78
C VAL A 55 -4.82 6.59 -8.76
N VAL A 56 -5.01 5.55 -7.96
CA VAL A 56 -3.95 4.97 -7.15
C VAL A 56 -3.41 3.72 -7.83
N SER A 57 -2.21 3.81 -8.36
CA SER A 57 -1.47 2.68 -8.91
C SER A 57 -0.52 2.10 -7.86
N TYR A 58 -0.80 0.89 -7.43
CA TYR A 58 0.07 0.16 -6.52
C TYR A 58 1.14 -0.57 -7.34
N ALA A 59 2.14 0.18 -7.86
CA ALA A 59 3.23 -0.36 -8.68
C ALA A 59 4.04 -1.41 -7.90
N ALA A 60 4.24 -1.18 -6.60
CA ALA A 60 4.70 -2.20 -5.65
C ALA A 60 3.59 -3.24 -5.38
N GLY A 61 3.18 -3.96 -6.41
CA GLY A 61 2.01 -4.86 -6.36
C GLY A 61 2.07 -5.93 -5.27
N HIS A 62 3.26 -6.30 -4.82
CA HIS A 62 3.46 -7.22 -3.70
C HIS A 62 2.92 -6.71 -2.36
N LYS A 63 2.65 -5.40 -2.24
CA LYS A 63 2.04 -4.76 -1.05
C LYS A 63 0.50 -4.76 -1.12
N ALA A 64 -0.11 -5.49 -2.05
CA ALA A 64 -1.54 -5.44 -2.38
C ALA A 64 -2.48 -5.55 -1.17
N LEU A 65 -2.17 -6.43 -0.20
CA LEU A 65 -3.02 -6.58 0.98
C LEU A 65 -3.15 -5.26 1.77
N GLY A 66 -2.10 -4.45 1.81
CA GLY A 66 -2.17 -3.13 2.44
C GLY A 66 -3.21 -2.22 1.76
N LEU A 67 -3.22 -2.20 0.43
CA LEU A 67 -4.23 -1.46 -0.35
C LEU A 67 -5.64 -2.00 -0.08
N TYR A 68 -5.82 -3.31 -0.14
CA TYR A 68 -7.11 -3.95 0.11
C TYR A 68 -7.62 -3.67 1.52
N ALA A 69 -6.74 -3.71 2.52
CA ALA A 69 -7.10 -3.38 3.89
C ALA A 69 -7.58 -1.94 4.04
N LEU A 70 -6.96 -0.97 3.34
CA LEU A 70 -7.41 0.42 3.35
C LEU A 70 -8.77 0.60 2.66
N TRP A 71 -8.99 -0.06 1.52
CA TRP A 71 -10.29 -0.01 0.85
C TRP A 71 -11.39 -0.65 1.70
N ALA A 72 -11.11 -1.78 2.34
CA ALA A 72 -12.06 -2.45 3.21
C ALA A 72 -12.37 -1.63 4.48
N LEU A 73 -11.36 -0.98 5.08
CA LEU A 73 -11.58 -0.05 6.21
C LEU A 73 -12.41 1.15 5.79
N ARG A 74 -12.20 1.71 4.62
CA ARG A 74 -13.01 2.80 4.10
C ARG A 74 -14.47 2.37 3.87
N ASP A 75 -14.68 1.18 3.28
CA ASP A 75 -16.02 0.60 3.12
C ASP A 75 -16.73 0.44 4.48
N GLU A 76 -16.01 -0.07 5.48
CA GLU A 76 -16.56 -0.28 6.82
C GLU A 76 -16.88 1.04 7.54
N ILE A 77 -16.00 2.04 7.44
CA ILE A 77 -16.24 3.39 7.97
C ILE A 77 -17.48 4.01 7.30
N ALA A 78 -17.59 3.89 5.98
CA ALA A 78 -18.77 4.37 5.26
C ALA A 78 -20.04 3.60 5.66
N ARG A 79 -19.95 2.28 5.82
CA ARG A 79 -21.08 1.43 6.25
C ARG A 79 -21.64 1.88 7.61
N ILE A 80 -20.77 2.26 8.54
CA ILE A 80 -21.16 2.70 9.89
C ILE A 80 -21.64 4.15 9.90
N GLY A 81 -20.87 5.05 9.27
CA GLY A 81 -21.06 6.49 9.41
C GLY A 81 -21.89 7.14 8.29
N ALA A 82 -21.84 6.62 7.09
CA ALA A 82 -22.49 7.21 5.92
C ALA A 82 -22.82 6.16 4.85
N PRO A 83 -23.76 5.23 5.10
CA PRO A 83 -24.07 4.11 4.18
C PRO A 83 -24.44 4.54 2.75
N ARG A 84 -24.93 5.78 2.58
CA ARG A 84 -25.26 6.35 1.29
C ARG A 84 -24.05 6.54 0.34
N LEU A 85 -22.84 6.54 0.91
CA LEU A 85 -21.61 6.66 0.14
C LEU A 85 -21.09 5.31 -0.37
N LEU A 86 -21.74 4.20 -0.04
CA LEU A 86 -21.34 2.89 -0.55
C LEU A 86 -21.83 2.70 -1.97
N PRO A 87 -21.06 1.98 -2.82
CA PRO A 87 -21.53 1.57 -4.13
C PRO A 87 -22.85 0.82 -4.05
N ALA A 88 -23.79 1.16 -4.95
CA ALA A 88 -25.08 0.49 -5.02
C ALA A 88 -24.94 -0.99 -5.40
N ASP A 89 -23.96 -1.31 -6.25
CA ASP A 89 -23.62 -2.70 -6.59
C ASP A 89 -22.67 -3.30 -5.53
N PRO A 90 -23.11 -4.32 -4.77
CA PRO A 90 -22.26 -4.99 -3.80
C PRO A 90 -20.99 -5.61 -4.41
N ALA A 91 -20.99 -5.93 -5.71
CA ALA A 91 -19.80 -6.45 -6.39
C ALA A 91 -18.68 -5.40 -6.45
N ARG A 92 -19.02 -4.12 -6.42
CA ARG A 92 -18.08 -2.98 -6.46
C ARG A 92 -17.59 -2.54 -5.06
N ARG A 93 -18.02 -3.21 -4.00
CA ARG A 93 -17.56 -2.99 -2.63
C ARG A 93 -16.41 -3.92 -2.29
N LEU A 94 -15.56 -3.52 -1.36
CA LEU A 94 -14.57 -4.37 -0.74
C LEU A 94 -14.78 -4.36 0.77
N ARG A 95 -15.37 -5.44 1.30
CA ARG A 95 -15.72 -5.57 2.72
C ARG A 95 -14.52 -6.12 3.52
N LEU A 96 -14.55 -5.97 4.84
CA LEU A 96 -13.51 -6.56 5.71
C LEU A 96 -13.41 -8.08 5.53
N GLU A 97 -14.53 -8.77 5.39
CA GLU A 97 -14.58 -10.22 5.17
C GLU A 97 -13.93 -10.65 3.85
N ASP A 98 -13.95 -9.79 2.84
CA ASP A 98 -13.34 -10.07 1.54
C ASP A 98 -11.80 -10.18 1.65
N LEU A 99 -11.19 -9.59 2.69
CA LEU A 99 -9.76 -9.72 2.96
C LEU A 99 -9.33 -11.18 3.25
N LEU A 100 -10.25 -12.02 3.72
CA LEU A 100 -10.03 -13.45 3.89
C LEU A 100 -9.76 -14.16 2.56
N GLY A 101 -10.17 -13.56 1.45
CA GLY A 101 -9.93 -14.06 0.10
C GLY A 101 -8.54 -13.75 -0.46
N PHE A 102 -7.69 -13.03 0.27
CA PHE A 102 -6.36 -12.67 -0.22
C PHE A 102 -5.54 -13.90 -0.58
N ARG A 103 -5.13 -13.99 -1.85
CA ARG A 103 -4.45 -15.17 -2.44
C ARG A 103 -5.20 -16.49 -2.26
N LYS A 104 -6.40 -16.45 -1.71
CA LYS A 104 -7.30 -17.59 -1.65
C LYS A 104 -8.28 -17.48 -2.81
N ASN A 105 -8.42 -18.54 -3.54
CA ASN A 105 -9.34 -18.60 -4.66
C ASN A 105 -10.34 -19.75 -4.44
N PRO A 106 -11.39 -19.88 -5.26
CA PRO A 106 -12.39 -20.94 -5.09
C PRO A 106 -11.83 -22.36 -5.14
N THR A 107 -10.60 -22.56 -5.64
CA THR A 107 -9.97 -23.89 -5.70
C THR A 107 -9.25 -24.28 -4.41
N THR A 108 -8.94 -23.32 -3.53
CA THR A 108 -8.31 -23.56 -2.22
C THR A 108 -8.99 -22.76 -1.10
N PRO A 109 -10.32 -22.84 -0.95
CA PRO A 109 -11.04 -22.04 0.01
C PRO A 109 -10.76 -22.50 1.45
N THR A 110 -10.62 -21.52 2.36
CA THR A 110 -10.61 -21.80 3.79
C THR A 110 -12.03 -21.82 4.35
N PRO A 111 -12.28 -22.42 5.54
CA PRO A 111 -13.60 -22.39 6.17
C PRO A 111 -14.17 -20.99 6.35
N LEU A 112 -13.35 -20.02 6.80
CA LEU A 112 -13.78 -18.62 6.98
C LEU A 112 -14.10 -17.95 5.64
N PHE A 113 -13.30 -18.19 4.60
CA PHE A 113 -13.59 -17.69 3.26
C PHE A 113 -14.98 -18.13 2.79
N GLN A 114 -15.31 -19.41 2.99
CA GLN A 114 -16.61 -19.96 2.61
C GLN A 114 -17.74 -19.43 3.50
N ALA A 115 -17.55 -19.43 4.83
CA ALA A 115 -18.56 -19.00 5.79
C ALA A 115 -19.02 -17.56 5.59
N PHE A 116 -18.10 -16.67 5.23
CA PHE A 116 -18.41 -15.27 4.99
C PHE A 116 -18.74 -14.93 3.53
N GLY A 117 -18.66 -15.91 2.63
CA GLY A 117 -18.84 -15.66 1.19
C GLY A 117 -17.88 -14.57 0.69
N ALA A 118 -16.61 -14.65 1.13
CA ALA A 118 -15.59 -13.69 0.80
C ALA A 118 -15.24 -13.73 -0.69
N LYS A 119 -14.88 -12.59 -1.27
CA LYS A 119 -14.42 -12.50 -2.66
C LYS A 119 -12.97 -12.97 -2.76
N PRO A 120 -12.59 -13.66 -3.85
CA PRO A 120 -11.18 -13.92 -4.12
C PRO A 120 -10.46 -12.59 -4.41
N LEU A 121 -9.29 -12.40 -3.79
CA LEU A 121 -8.42 -11.25 -4.01
C LEU A 121 -7.06 -11.71 -4.50
N ASP A 122 -6.60 -11.11 -5.59
CA ASP A 122 -5.30 -11.41 -6.17
C ASP A 122 -4.13 -10.97 -5.27
N GLY A 123 -3.02 -11.67 -5.37
CA GLY A 123 -1.79 -11.32 -4.65
C GLY A 123 -1.12 -10.04 -5.14
N HIS A 124 -1.56 -9.50 -6.27
CA HIS A 124 -1.19 -8.22 -6.85
C HIS A 124 -2.45 -7.52 -7.33
N PRO A 125 -2.51 -6.17 -7.31
CA PRO A 125 -3.72 -5.46 -7.71
C PRO A 125 -4.07 -5.70 -9.18
N THR A 126 -5.36 -5.88 -9.45
CA THR A 126 -5.92 -6.00 -10.80
C THR A 126 -7.20 -5.19 -10.91
N PRO A 127 -7.66 -4.81 -12.12
CA PRO A 127 -8.92 -4.10 -12.31
C PRO A 127 -10.19 -4.87 -11.87
N ALA A 128 -10.07 -6.15 -11.53
CA ALA A 128 -11.15 -6.89 -10.87
C ALA A 128 -11.43 -6.39 -9.44
N THR A 129 -10.45 -5.73 -8.81
CA THR A 129 -10.61 -5.07 -7.51
C THR A 129 -11.19 -3.66 -7.72
N PRO A 130 -12.20 -3.24 -6.95
CA PRO A 130 -12.74 -1.88 -7.03
C PRO A 130 -11.64 -0.82 -6.88
N PHE A 131 -11.78 0.29 -7.60
CA PHE A 131 -10.84 1.44 -7.62
C PHE A 131 -9.45 1.15 -8.22
N VAL A 132 -9.16 -0.06 -8.67
CA VAL A 132 -7.89 -0.39 -9.33
C VAL A 132 -8.06 -0.28 -10.84
N LYS A 133 -7.25 0.56 -11.47
CA LYS A 133 -7.31 0.80 -12.92
C LYS A 133 -6.22 0.04 -13.70
N LEU A 134 -5.18 -0.47 -13.02
CA LEU A 134 -4.02 -1.09 -13.65
C LEU A 134 -3.60 -2.37 -12.92
N ALA A 135 -3.36 -3.43 -13.67
CA ALA A 135 -2.70 -4.63 -13.15
C ALA A 135 -1.20 -4.36 -12.97
N THR A 136 -0.69 -4.62 -11.77
CA THR A 136 0.70 -4.36 -11.40
C THR A 136 1.34 -5.59 -10.78
N GLY A 137 2.64 -5.53 -10.46
CA GLY A 137 3.35 -6.59 -9.74
C GLY A 137 4.80 -6.77 -10.12
N ALA A 138 5.12 -6.79 -11.41
CA ALA A 138 6.51 -6.89 -11.86
C ALA A 138 7.23 -5.56 -11.65
N SER A 139 8.43 -5.60 -11.04
CA SER A 139 9.24 -4.41 -10.71
C SER A 139 9.42 -3.48 -11.92
N GLY A 140 9.10 -2.23 -11.74
CA GLY A 140 9.21 -1.16 -12.73
C GLY A 140 8.12 -1.16 -13.81
N VAL A 141 7.37 -2.23 -14.01
CA VAL A 141 6.28 -2.26 -15.01
C VAL A 141 5.14 -1.35 -14.58
N GLY A 142 4.69 -1.48 -13.33
CA GLY A 142 3.63 -0.65 -12.79
C GLY A 142 3.98 0.85 -12.81
N VAL A 143 5.24 1.21 -12.56
CA VAL A 143 5.73 2.59 -12.64
C VAL A 143 5.55 3.14 -14.06
N ALA A 144 6.20 2.52 -15.04
CA ALA A 144 6.16 2.99 -16.44
C ALA A 144 4.74 3.00 -17.02
N SER A 145 3.93 1.97 -16.71
CA SER A 145 2.54 1.91 -17.17
C SER A 145 1.67 3.00 -16.56
N SER A 146 1.91 3.37 -15.30
CA SER A 146 1.20 4.47 -14.64
C SER A 146 1.51 5.83 -15.27
N PHE A 147 2.72 6.02 -15.76
CA PHE A 147 3.08 7.24 -16.48
C PHE A 147 2.31 7.35 -17.80
N GLY A 148 2.09 6.21 -18.47
CA GLY A 148 1.19 6.16 -19.62
C GLY A 148 -0.25 6.50 -19.29
N LEU A 149 -0.77 6.12 -18.12
CA LEU A 149 -2.09 6.54 -17.66
C LEU A 149 -2.14 8.05 -17.39
N ALA A 150 -1.11 8.63 -16.80
CA ALA A 150 -1.03 10.07 -16.55
C ALA A 150 -1.05 10.86 -17.86
N LEU A 151 -0.28 10.42 -18.85
CA LEU A 151 -0.30 11.01 -20.20
C LEU A 151 -1.69 10.94 -20.82
N ALA A 152 -2.30 9.74 -20.81
CA ALA A 152 -3.63 9.55 -21.37
C ALA A 152 -4.70 10.42 -20.68
N ALA A 153 -4.58 10.60 -19.36
CA ALA A 153 -5.47 11.49 -18.61
C ALA A 153 -5.31 12.96 -19.06
N LEU A 154 -4.09 13.44 -19.24
CA LEU A 154 -3.84 14.79 -19.78
C LEU A 154 -4.39 14.96 -21.20
N ASP A 155 -4.21 13.95 -22.05
CA ASP A 155 -4.75 13.99 -23.44
C ASP A 155 -6.28 14.06 -23.47
N VAL A 156 -6.96 13.41 -22.50
CA VAL A 156 -8.43 13.35 -22.46
C VAL A 156 -9.03 14.55 -21.73
N TYR A 157 -8.46 14.96 -20.60
CA TYR A 157 -9.06 15.92 -19.68
C TYR A 157 -8.33 17.28 -19.65
N GLY A 158 -7.13 17.39 -20.25
CA GLY A 158 -6.35 18.62 -20.23
C GLY A 158 -5.97 19.06 -18.80
N GLU A 159 -6.24 20.31 -18.48
CA GLU A 159 -5.94 20.89 -17.16
C GLU A 159 -6.79 20.28 -16.03
N ASP A 160 -7.92 19.67 -16.34
CA ASP A 160 -8.79 18.99 -15.38
C ASP A 160 -8.43 17.51 -15.20
N ALA A 161 -7.25 17.08 -15.67
CA ALA A 161 -6.86 15.69 -15.61
C ALA A 161 -6.74 15.19 -14.16
N PRO A 162 -7.30 14.00 -13.86
CA PRO A 162 -7.12 13.38 -12.56
C PRO A 162 -5.65 13.10 -12.28
N ARG A 163 -5.28 13.15 -11.01
CA ARG A 163 -3.94 12.77 -10.58
C ARG A 163 -3.75 11.25 -10.64
N VAL A 164 -2.55 10.86 -11.02
CA VAL A 164 -2.10 9.45 -10.97
C VAL A 164 -1.05 9.33 -9.88
N HIS A 165 -1.44 8.70 -8.77
CA HIS A 165 -0.59 8.42 -7.63
C HIS A 165 0.03 7.03 -7.77
N VAL A 166 1.36 6.96 -7.81
CA VAL A 166 2.12 5.72 -7.98
C VAL A 166 2.80 5.35 -6.67
N ILE A 167 2.43 4.22 -6.09
CA ILE A 167 3.03 3.71 -4.86
C ILE A 167 4.11 2.69 -5.21
N GLU A 168 5.37 2.98 -4.89
CA GLU A 168 6.49 2.09 -5.19
C GLU A 168 7.52 2.07 -4.05
N GLY A 169 8.43 1.13 -4.09
CA GLY A 169 9.63 1.08 -3.25
C GLY A 169 10.89 1.32 -4.09
N GLU A 170 12.01 1.62 -3.45
CA GLU A 170 13.28 1.89 -4.15
C GLU A 170 13.70 0.73 -5.06
N GLY A 171 13.37 -0.50 -4.67
CA GLY A 171 13.65 -1.68 -5.49
C GLY A 171 12.92 -1.67 -6.84
N GLY A 172 11.74 -1.12 -6.90
CA GLY A 172 10.97 -0.98 -8.13
C GLY A 172 11.51 0.08 -9.08
N LEU A 173 12.42 0.94 -8.63
CA LEU A 173 13.08 1.94 -9.47
C LEU A 173 14.35 1.43 -10.16
N THR A 174 14.85 0.24 -9.81
CA THR A 174 16.09 -0.31 -10.37
C THR A 174 16.01 -0.75 -11.84
N PRO A 175 14.87 -1.19 -12.41
CA PRO A 175 14.80 -1.59 -13.82
C PRO A 175 15.02 -0.41 -14.76
N GLY A 176 15.80 -0.62 -15.84
CA GLY A 176 16.15 0.42 -16.82
C GLY A 176 14.95 1.13 -17.44
N ARG A 177 13.83 0.42 -17.64
CA ARG A 177 12.56 1.03 -18.12
C ARG A 177 12.02 2.15 -17.24
N VAL A 178 12.34 2.13 -15.95
CA VAL A 178 11.92 3.20 -15.03
C VAL A 178 12.73 4.46 -15.30
N HIS A 179 14.03 4.34 -15.50
CA HIS A 179 14.90 5.48 -15.83
C HIS A 179 14.47 6.15 -17.15
N GLU A 180 14.12 5.36 -18.16
CA GLU A 180 13.55 5.88 -19.41
C GLU A 180 12.21 6.60 -19.16
N ALA A 181 11.34 6.01 -18.36
CA ALA A 181 10.04 6.58 -18.03
C ALA A 181 10.15 7.86 -17.19
N LEU A 182 11.11 7.96 -16.26
CA LEU A 182 11.35 9.19 -15.47
C LEU A 182 11.73 10.37 -16.38
N ALA A 183 12.67 10.15 -17.32
CA ALA A 183 13.07 11.17 -18.28
C ALA A 183 11.91 11.57 -19.22
N PHE A 184 11.12 10.58 -19.65
CA PHE A 184 9.92 10.81 -20.47
C PHE A 184 8.89 11.65 -19.73
N ALA A 185 8.57 11.32 -18.47
CA ALA A 185 7.53 12.00 -17.69
C ALA A 185 7.83 13.49 -17.50
N ALA A 186 9.08 13.83 -17.18
CA ALA A 186 9.50 15.22 -17.04
C ALA A 186 9.49 15.97 -18.39
N THR A 187 10.03 15.36 -19.44
CA THR A 187 10.03 15.94 -20.80
C THR A 187 8.61 16.18 -21.31
N SER A 188 7.68 15.29 -21.00
CA SER A 188 6.27 15.37 -21.37
C SER A 188 5.43 16.19 -20.40
N ARG A 189 6.06 16.75 -19.35
CA ARG A 189 5.39 17.63 -18.36
C ARG A 189 4.15 16.98 -17.74
N LEU A 190 4.28 15.74 -17.28
CA LEU A 190 3.17 15.00 -16.65
C LEU A 190 2.90 15.53 -15.23
N HIS A 191 2.40 16.77 -15.13
CA HIS A 191 2.17 17.46 -13.86
C HIS A 191 1.09 16.82 -12.99
N ASN A 192 0.24 15.98 -13.58
CA ASN A 192 -0.76 15.17 -12.89
C ASN A 192 -0.21 13.86 -12.31
N LEU A 193 1.11 13.64 -12.37
CA LEU A 193 1.78 12.43 -11.91
C LEU A 193 2.48 12.67 -10.57
N VAL A 194 2.17 11.83 -9.57
CA VAL A 194 2.81 11.86 -8.25
C VAL A 194 3.32 10.46 -7.88
N VAL A 195 4.62 10.33 -7.66
CA VAL A 195 5.23 9.10 -7.14
C VAL A 195 5.41 9.19 -5.64
N HIS A 196 4.85 8.24 -4.90
CA HIS A 196 5.04 8.06 -3.47
C HIS A 196 6.04 6.93 -3.25
N LEU A 197 7.25 7.26 -2.87
CA LEU A 197 8.33 6.30 -2.72
C LEU A 197 8.54 5.87 -1.27
N ASP A 198 8.39 4.58 -1.02
CA ASP A 198 8.70 3.91 0.24
C ASP A 198 10.19 3.55 0.27
N TRP A 199 11.04 4.46 0.75
CA TRP A 199 12.48 4.26 0.83
C TRP A 199 12.87 3.62 2.16
N ASN A 200 12.92 2.30 2.22
CA ASN A 200 13.19 1.53 3.44
C ASN A 200 14.52 0.75 3.42
N GLN A 201 15.22 0.71 2.31
CA GLN A 201 16.52 0.05 2.10
C GLN A 201 16.53 -1.44 2.50
N ALA A 202 15.38 -2.11 2.41
CA ALA A 202 15.28 -3.52 2.76
C ALA A 202 14.54 -4.30 1.69
N SER A 203 15.13 -5.40 1.24
CA SER A 203 14.55 -6.30 0.25
C SER A 203 14.64 -7.76 0.72
N ILE A 204 14.34 -8.70 -0.16
CA ILE A 204 14.56 -10.11 0.09
C ILE A 204 16.06 -10.47 0.16
N ASP A 205 16.90 -9.64 -0.42
CA ASP A 205 18.34 -9.89 -0.58
C ASP A 205 19.18 -9.34 0.57
N THR A 206 18.60 -8.51 1.45
CA THR A 206 19.32 -7.93 2.59
C THR A 206 18.55 -8.01 3.89
N ASP A 207 19.25 -8.27 4.99
CA ASP A 207 18.75 -8.24 6.36
C ASP A 207 18.84 -6.86 7.00
N ARG A 208 19.53 -5.91 6.37
CA ARG A 208 19.76 -4.61 6.94
C ARG A 208 18.54 -3.72 6.84
N VAL A 209 18.33 -2.93 7.86
CA VAL A 209 17.29 -1.92 7.96
C VAL A 209 17.98 -0.58 8.14
N THR A 210 17.80 0.31 7.19
CA THR A 210 18.39 1.65 7.30
C THR A 210 17.55 2.49 8.26
N ARG A 211 18.15 2.82 9.40
CA ARG A 211 17.56 3.65 10.47
C ARG A 211 18.31 4.96 10.69
N ASP A 212 19.53 5.06 10.19
CA ASP A 212 20.49 6.11 10.54
C ASP A 212 20.49 7.26 9.52
N GLY A 213 19.34 7.88 9.35
CA GLY A 213 19.24 9.06 8.51
C GLY A 213 19.45 8.80 7.02
N ASP A 214 20.10 9.70 6.34
CA ASP A 214 20.07 9.81 4.88
C ASP A 214 21.18 9.04 4.15
N GLN A 215 21.83 8.12 4.84
CA GLN A 215 22.89 7.33 4.21
C GLN A 215 22.30 6.24 3.31
N PRO A 216 22.82 6.05 2.10
CA PRO A 216 22.49 4.90 1.26
C PRO A 216 22.70 3.60 2.03
N GLY A 217 21.76 2.68 1.90
CA GLY A 217 21.85 1.37 2.56
C GLY A 217 22.53 0.32 1.69
N ASP A 218 22.28 -0.94 2.00
CA ASP A 218 22.89 -2.05 1.29
C ASP A 218 22.14 -2.46 0.02
N TYR A 219 20.90 -2.04 -0.12
CA TYR A 219 20.07 -2.48 -1.23
C TYR A 219 20.29 -1.63 -2.48
N VAL A 220 19.98 -0.35 -2.40
CA VAL A 220 20.37 0.60 -3.46
C VAL A 220 21.48 1.50 -2.95
N GLN A 221 22.48 1.74 -3.78
CA GLN A 221 23.65 2.57 -3.44
C GLN A 221 23.49 4.03 -3.85
N TRP A 222 22.41 4.37 -4.51
CA TRP A 222 22.06 5.72 -4.93
C TRP A 222 20.92 6.28 -4.07
N ASP A 223 20.86 7.60 -3.99
CA ASP A 223 19.77 8.30 -3.32
C ASP A 223 18.56 8.40 -4.27
N PRO A 224 17.37 7.89 -3.88
CA PRO A 224 16.19 8.03 -4.70
C PRO A 224 15.79 9.48 -5.00
N ALA A 225 16.01 10.42 -4.08
CA ALA A 225 15.70 11.82 -4.31
C ALA A 225 16.58 12.40 -5.42
N GLU A 226 17.89 12.08 -5.42
CA GLU A 226 18.81 12.49 -6.49
C GLU A 226 18.41 11.89 -7.85
N LEU A 227 17.90 10.67 -7.88
CA LEU A 227 17.43 10.04 -9.12
C LEU A 227 16.27 10.83 -9.76
N PHE A 228 15.28 11.21 -8.96
CA PHE A 228 14.16 12.01 -9.46
C PHE A 228 14.64 13.41 -9.87
N TYR A 229 15.47 14.04 -9.06
CA TYR A 229 16.03 15.36 -9.34
C TYR A 229 16.86 15.40 -10.63
N LEU A 230 17.64 14.34 -10.91
CA LEU A 230 18.40 14.19 -12.15
C LEU A 230 17.51 14.31 -13.40
N HIS A 231 16.27 13.86 -13.31
CA HIS A 231 15.29 13.88 -14.41
C HIS A 231 14.34 15.09 -14.34
N ASP A 232 14.69 16.15 -13.61
CA ASP A 232 13.92 17.40 -13.54
C ASP A 232 12.51 17.22 -12.94
N TRP A 233 12.40 16.35 -11.94
CA TRP A 233 11.19 16.19 -11.14
C TRP A 233 11.18 17.12 -9.94
N ASN A 234 10.01 17.55 -9.48
CA ASN A 234 9.84 18.05 -8.14
C ASN A 234 10.10 16.92 -7.13
N VAL A 235 10.85 17.23 -6.06
CA VAL A 235 11.16 16.25 -5.02
C VAL A 235 10.82 16.83 -3.65
N VAL A 236 9.98 16.11 -2.91
CA VAL A 236 9.66 16.38 -1.51
C VAL A 236 10.17 15.22 -0.66
N SER A 237 11.11 15.47 0.24
CA SER A 237 11.69 14.44 1.11
C SER A 237 11.09 14.50 2.50
N VAL A 238 10.68 13.34 3.02
CA VAL A 238 10.14 13.15 4.37
C VAL A 238 11.13 12.31 5.16
N SER A 239 11.83 12.92 6.10
CA SER A 239 12.90 12.27 6.89
C SER A 239 12.39 11.19 7.86
N ASP A 240 11.16 11.31 8.34
CA ASP A 240 10.45 10.28 9.09
C ASP A 240 9.11 9.96 8.40
N GLY A 241 9.13 8.95 7.53
CA GLY A 241 7.96 8.45 6.81
C GLY A 241 6.94 7.73 7.70
N HIS A 242 7.14 7.75 9.01
CA HIS A 242 6.18 7.28 10.02
C HIS A 242 5.58 8.42 10.86
N ASP A 243 6.01 9.66 10.68
CA ASP A 243 5.37 10.84 11.25
C ASP A 243 4.19 11.29 10.38
N LEU A 244 2.97 11.16 10.92
CA LEU A 244 1.76 11.51 10.17
C LEU A 244 1.68 13.01 9.84
N GLY A 245 2.16 13.87 10.74
CA GLY A 245 2.17 15.33 10.51
C GLY A 245 3.09 15.69 9.35
N ALA A 246 4.31 15.18 9.36
CA ALA A 246 5.28 15.39 8.28
C ALA A 246 4.80 14.81 6.93
N ILE A 247 4.09 13.67 6.97
CA ILE A 247 3.50 13.05 5.77
C ILE A 247 2.43 13.96 5.17
N LEU A 248 1.48 14.45 5.98
CA LEU A 248 0.38 15.31 5.53
C LEU A 248 0.92 16.61 4.94
N GLU A 249 1.82 17.28 5.65
CA GLU A 249 2.48 18.50 5.16
C GLU A 249 3.21 18.28 3.82
N ALA A 250 3.92 17.17 3.69
CA ALA A 250 4.63 16.84 2.46
C ALA A 250 3.68 16.56 1.29
N GLN A 251 2.56 15.92 1.53
CA GLN A 251 1.54 15.67 0.52
C GLN A 251 0.84 16.95 0.10
N GLU A 252 0.42 17.79 1.04
CA GLU A 252 -0.14 19.12 0.76
C GLU A 252 0.81 19.93 -0.11
N ARG A 253 2.06 20.06 0.32
CA ARG A 253 3.09 20.81 -0.43
C ARG A 253 3.31 20.24 -1.83
N ALA A 254 3.35 18.92 -1.98
CA ALA A 254 3.54 18.28 -3.28
C ALA A 254 2.38 18.55 -4.25
N PHE A 255 1.16 18.65 -3.74
CA PHE A 255 -0.04 18.88 -4.55
C PHE A 255 -0.29 20.35 -4.89
N GLU A 256 0.40 21.26 -4.21
CA GLU A 256 0.39 22.71 -4.51
C GLU A 256 1.44 23.11 -5.56
N LEU A 257 2.37 22.22 -5.91
CA LEU A 257 3.38 22.51 -6.93
C LEU A 257 2.74 22.58 -8.31
N ASP A 258 2.79 23.77 -8.90
CA ASP A 258 2.22 24.08 -10.21
C ASP A 258 3.29 24.68 -11.14
N ASN A 259 4.31 23.90 -11.45
CA ASN A 259 5.38 24.29 -12.37
C ASN A 259 5.43 23.43 -13.64
N GLY A 260 4.42 22.60 -13.84
CA GLY A 260 4.31 21.74 -15.00
C GLY A 260 5.16 20.45 -14.91
N GLN A 261 5.86 20.20 -13.81
CA GLN A 261 6.70 19.01 -13.65
C GLN A 261 5.99 17.93 -12.81
N PRO A 262 6.27 16.63 -13.07
CA PRO A 262 5.84 15.56 -12.19
C PRO A 262 6.50 15.68 -10.81
N THR A 263 5.88 15.10 -9.78
CA THR A 263 6.35 15.19 -8.40
C THR A 263 6.64 13.83 -7.80
N ALA A 264 7.74 13.73 -7.06
CA ALA A 264 8.06 12.58 -6.22
C ALA A 264 8.08 12.98 -4.75
N ILE A 265 7.43 12.17 -3.90
CA ILE A 265 7.53 12.29 -2.45
C ILE A 265 8.29 11.07 -1.94
N VAL A 266 9.46 11.30 -1.37
CA VAL A 266 10.36 10.24 -0.89
C VAL A 266 10.23 10.12 0.62
N TYR A 267 9.63 9.02 1.08
CA TYR A 267 9.41 8.77 2.50
C TYR A 267 10.47 7.83 3.05
N ARG A 268 11.25 8.32 3.99
CA ARG A 268 12.20 7.48 4.74
C ARG A 268 11.44 6.64 5.75
N THR A 269 11.42 5.32 5.54
CA THR A 269 10.62 4.40 6.35
C THR A 269 11.45 3.25 6.90
N VAL A 270 10.85 2.47 7.78
CA VAL A 270 11.38 1.20 8.27
C VAL A 270 10.48 0.07 7.84
N LYS A 271 10.99 -0.84 7.02
CA LYS A 271 10.23 -2.02 6.58
C LYS A 271 9.79 -2.86 7.77
N GLY A 272 8.49 -3.12 7.90
CA GLY A 272 7.95 -3.84 9.06
C GLY A 272 7.93 -3.03 10.36
N TRP A 273 7.87 -1.71 10.27
CA TRP A 273 7.82 -0.82 11.42
C TRP A 273 6.76 -1.23 12.45
N ARG A 274 7.20 -1.49 13.68
CA ARG A 274 6.35 -1.95 14.79
C ARG A 274 5.55 -3.24 14.50
N TYR A 275 6.04 -4.04 13.58
CA TYR A 275 5.49 -5.37 13.30
C TYR A 275 6.14 -6.46 14.18
N GLY A 276 7.21 -6.13 14.90
CA GLY A 276 8.02 -7.08 15.68
C GLY A 276 9.12 -7.75 14.86
N ILE A 277 9.03 -7.76 13.55
CA ILE A 277 10.05 -8.20 12.60
C ILE A 277 10.27 -7.10 11.59
N GLU A 278 11.50 -6.63 11.46
CA GLU A 278 11.85 -5.54 10.54
C GLU A 278 12.85 -6.01 9.48
N GLY A 279 13.01 -5.21 8.43
CA GLY A 279 13.91 -5.48 7.32
C GLY A 279 13.50 -6.71 6.51
N ARG A 280 14.49 -7.48 6.07
CA ARG A 280 14.30 -8.69 5.26
C ARG A 280 13.35 -9.70 5.92
N GLY A 281 13.43 -9.89 7.23
CA GLY A 281 12.60 -10.84 7.97
C GLY A 281 11.09 -10.59 7.78
N SER A 282 10.69 -9.33 7.56
CA SER A 282 9.30 -8.95 7.27
C SER A 282 8.92 -9.01 5.79
N HIS A 283 9.81 -9.47 4.92
CA HIS A 283 9.53 -9.59 3.48
C HIS A 283 8.54 -10.73 3.18
N GLY A 284 8.65 -11.84 3.90
CA GLY A 284 7.70 -12.97 3.84
C GLY A 284 6.55 -12.85 4.85
N ALA A 285 5.95 -13.97 5.24
CA ALA A 285 4.83 -13.99 6.18
C ALA A 285 5.19 -13.50 7.60
N GLY A 286 6.42 -13.62 8.01
CA GLY A 286 6.90 -13.13 9.30
C GLY A 286 6.55 -14.05 10.46
N HIS A 287 5.52 -13.74 11.22
CA HIS A 287 5.08 -14.56 12.35
C HIS A 287 4.26 -15.76 11.90
N LYS A 288 4.33 -16.84 12.65
CA LYS A 288 3.35 -17.93 12.51
C LYS A 288 2.07 -17.51 13.23
N LEU A 289 0.93 -17.81 12.64
CA LEU A 289 -0.37 -17.60 13.27
C LEU A 289 -0.39 -18.23 14.68
N CYS A 290 -0.96 -17.54 15.64
CA CYS A 290 -1.01 -17.97 17.05
C CYS A 290 0.35 -18.14 17.74
N SER A 291 1.45 -17.70 17.15
CA SER A 291 2.76 -17.68 17.82
C SER A 291 2.85 -16.52 18.81
N PRO A 292 3.77 -16.57 19.79
CA PRO A 292 4.02 -15.45 20.70
C PRO A 292 4.26 -14.12 19.97
N GLY A 293 5.07 -14.10 18.92
CA GLY A 293 5.34 -12.90 18.13
C GLY A 293 4.09 -12.36 17.39
N PHE A 294 3.19 -13.24 16.95
CA PHE A 294 1.90 -12.84 16.38
C PHE A 294 1.05 -12.07 17.41
N TYR A 295 0.89 -12.61 18.61
CA TYR A 295 0.13 -11.94 19.67
C TYR A 295 0.82 -10.65 20.13
N GLU A 296 2.13 -10.64 20.27
CA GLU A 296 2.89 -9.45 20.65
C GLU A 296 2.70 -8.31 19.65
N ALA A 297 2.68 -8.59 18.36
CA ALA A 297 2.41 -7.59 17.32
C ALA A 297 0.99 -6.97 17.41
N LEU A 298 0.03 -7.69 18.00
CA LEU A 298 -1.36 -7.23 18.21
C LEU A 298 -1.60 -6.55 19.56
N VAL A 299 -0.69 -6.67 20.52
CA VAL A 299 -0.83 -6.07 21.87
C VAL A 299 -1.15 -4.58 21.84
N PRO A 300 -0.56 -3.72 20.97
CA PRO A 300 -0.91 -2.31 20.95
C PRO A 300 -2.40 -2.06 20.68
N LEU A 301 -3.02 -2.80 19.75
CA LEU A 301 -4.45 -2.69 19.46
C LEU A 301 -5.31 -3.18 20.63
N THR A 302 -5.00 -4.36 21.14
CA THR A 302 -5.79 -4.96 22.22
C THR A 302 -5.78 -4.11 23.48
N ARG A 303 -4.63 -3.49 23.80
CA ARG A 303 -4.50 -2.57 24.92
C ARG A 303 -5.35 -1.30 24.72
N GLU A 304 -5.26 -0.68 23.55
CA GLU A 304 -5.99 0.55 23.25
C GLU A 304 -7.51 0.30 23.20
N ALA A 305 -7.91 -0.83 22.62
CA ALA A 305 -9.33 -1.18 22.49
C ALA A 305 -9.94 -1.87 23.72
N GLY A 306 -9.13 -2.21 24.73
CA GLY A 306 -9.59 -2.98 25.89
C GLY A 306 -10.05 -4.40 25.54
N LEU A 307 -9.47 -4.99 24.49
CA LEU A 307 -9.83 -6.31 23.98
C LEU A 307 -8.90 -7.40 24.51
N THR A 308 -9.44 -8.58 24.70
CA THR A 308 -8.65 -9.79 24.92
C THR A 308 -8.78 -10.68 23.69
N LEU A 309 -7.64 -11.00 23.07
CA LEU A 309 -7.63 -11.95 21.95
C LEU A 309 -7.73 -13.38 22.49
N PRO A 310 -8.51 -14.25 21.82
CA PRO A 310 -8.47 -15.67 22.12
C PRO A 310 -7.04 -16.19 21.84
N THR A 311 -6.51 -16.96 22.79
CA THR A 311 -5.20 -17.61 22.65
C THR A 311 -5.43 -19.10 22.41
N CYS A 312 -4.59 -19.68 21.52
CA CYS A 312 -4.60 -21.13 21.35
C CYS A 312 -4.04 -21.76 22.63
N GLU A 313 -4.77 -22.71 23.21
CA GLU A 313 -4.25 -23.49 24.32
C GLU A 313 -3.08 -24.39 23.88
N PRO A 314 -2.07 -24.60 24.71
CA PRO A 314 -1.01 -25.56 24.43
C PRO A 314 -1.60 -26.96 24.19
N GLY A 315 -1.41 -27.52 23.01
CA GLY A 315 -1.92 -28.83 22.64
C GLY A 315 -3.14 -28.84 21.71
N HIS A 316 -3.89 -27.74 21.60
CA HIS A 316 -4.83 -27.51 20.51
C HIS A 316 -4.08 -26.77 19.41
N GLY A 317 -3.53 -27.51 18.45
CA GLY A 317 -2.89 -26.86 17.32
C GLY A 317 -3.93 -26.01 16.60
N CYS A 318 -3.69 -24.71 16.48
CA CYS A 318 -4.35 -23.87 15.49
C CYS A 318 -3.95 -24.40 14.11
N ARG A 319 -4.55 -25.51 13.70
CA ARG A 319 -4.09 -26.24 12.53
C ARG A 319 -4.30 -25.45 11.25
N ASP A 320 -5.26 -24.55 11.22
CA ASP A 320 -5.59 -23.78 10.01
C ASP A 320 -6.07 -22.33 10.29
N GLY A 321 -5.85 -21.79 11.48
CA GLY A 321 -6.32 -20.46 11.84
C GLY A 321 -7.85 -20.31 11.92
N ALA A 322 -8.57 -21.42 11.88
CA ALA A 322 -10.03 -21.44 11.93
C ALA A 322 -10.58 -21.52 13.37
N ASP A 323 -9.73 -21.86 14.33
CA ASP A 323 -10.12 -22.08 15.72
C ASP A 323 -9.68 -20.95 16.67
N ALA A 324 -9.10 -19.84 16.14
CA ALA A 324 -8.67 -18.68 16.93
C ALA A 324 -9.46 -17.41 16.60
#